data_867c4a17c5604163e2d8b3526dc335ad
#
_entry.id   867c4a17c5604163e2d8b3526dc335ad
#
_cell.length_a   1.000
_cell.length_b   1.000
_cell.length_c   1.000
_cell.angle_alpha   90.00
_cell.angle_beta   90.00
_cell.angle_gamma   90.00
#
_symmetry.space_group_name_H-M   'P 1'
#
loop_
_entity.id
_entity.type
_entity.pdbx_description
1 polymer ?
#
loop_
_entity_poly.entity_id
_entity_poly.type
_entity_poly.pdbx_seq_one_letter_code
_entity_poly.pdbx_strand_id
1 'polypeptide(L)'
;MDNTRHAGPGRGEPDGVLFPGRGEMARRMRAYPWAESALGDPHDWPASLRTACRICLTSRFPMIVWWGPDLTFFYNDAYLPLLGSKHPALGKPGETVWTEIWDIIGPMLASVMSSGDATWSEDLLLPMDRHGYWEETYWTYSYSPLHDDGGVVRGVFTAVSDTTERVIGERRLAALQDLGSLAGRARSATEASQLVGRALAGAADVPFAAVYLRRPDTGEPVLAATNAPGAPPVPLAAGPGDWPVADVLRTGQPVTVTDVARRFQHLPSGGWETSPAEAMVLPLPGELGGPPVGAMVLAARAARALDDAYRSFLGLVAQQTSALVNGALAYQVQQRRAEDLADLDRAKTTFFSNISHEVRTPLTLIMGPLEELRTRLPDTDEATRQEL
;
A
#
# COMPACT_ATOMS: atom_id res chain seq x y z
N MET A 1 71.75 -51.23 1.19
CA MET A 1 71.52 -49.88 0.67
C MET A 1 70.02 -49.71 0.59
N ASP A 2 69.46 -49.20 1.64
CA ASP A 2 68.04 -49.07 1.88
C ASP A 2 67.58 -47.65 1.50
N ASN A 3 66.69 -47.51 0.52
CA ASN A 3 66.28 -46.23 -0.02
C ASN A 3 64.81 -45.99 0.38
N THR A 4 64.60 -45.67 1.65
CA THR A 4 63.33 -45.25 2.22
C THR A 4 63.01 -43.79 1.76
N ARG A 5 62.12 -43.72 0.74
CA ARG A 5 61.46 -42.43 0.35
C ARG A 5 60.56 -41.98 1.47
N HIS A 6 60.90 -40.88 2.10
CA HIS A 6 60.00 -40.14 3.01
C HIS A 6 58.86 -39.53 2.14
N ALA A 7 57.67 -40.12 2.29
CA ALA A 7 56.43 -39.47 1.95
C ALA A 7 56.15 -38.41 3.04
N GLY A 8 56.17 -37.15 2.68
CA GLY A 8 55.77 -36.09 3.57
C GLY A 8 54.27 -36.22 3.89
N PRO A 9 53.84 -35.94 5.12
CA PRO A 9 52.43 -36.00 5.51
C PRO A 9 51.68 -34.84 4.82
N GLY A 10 50.79 -35.14 3.87
CA GLY A 10 49.77 -34.22 3.41
C GLY A 10 48.89 -33.83 4.59
N ARG A 11 49.12 -32.67 5.14
CA ARG A 11 48.23 -32.05 6.14
C ARG A 11 47.06 -31.41 5.42
N GLY A 12 46.08 -32.22 5.02
CA GLY A 12 44.76 -31.67 4.68
C GLY A 12 44.16 -31.11 5.97
N GLU A 13 43.83 -29.84 6.01
CA GLU A 13 42.95 -29.30 7.07
C GLU A 13 41.68 -30.17 7.12
N PRO A 14 41.16 -30.56 8.29
CA PRO A 14 39.92 -31.31 8.35
C PRO A 14 38.81 -30.50 7.70
N ASP A 15 37.93 -31.16 6.91
CA ASP A 15 36.80 -30.50 6.20
C ASP A 15 35.96 -29.59 7.10
N GLY A 16 35.90 -29.89 8.39
CA GLY A 16 35.23 -29.05 9.40
C GLY A 16 35.91 -27.71 9.67
N VAL A 17 37.20 -27.58 9.34
CA VAL A 17 37.93 -26.29 9.46
C VAL A 17 37.73 -25.46 8.18
N LEU A 18 37.66 -26.14 7.04
CA LEU A 18 37.46 -25.49 5.73
C LEU A 18 36.06 -24.88 5.61
N PHE A 19 35.02 -25.67 5.96
CA PHE A 19 33.61 -25.26 5.91
C PHE A 19 33.00 -25.35 7.33
N PRO A 20 33.23 -24.35 8.19
CA PRO A 20 32.77 -24.35 9.58
C PRO A 20 31.24 -24.21 9.68
N GLY A 21 30.72 -24.65 10.83
CA GLY A 21 29.29 -24.55 11.14
C GLY A 21 28.55 -25.88 11.08
N ARG A 22 27.35 -25.87 11.67
CA ARG A 22 26.43 -27.02 11.75
C ARG A 22 25.18 -26.82 10.87
N GLY A 23 25.08 -25.69 10.20
CA GLY A 23 23.97 -25.33 9.33
C GLY A 23 23.86 -26.21 8.10
N GLU A 24 22.80 -26.06 7.37
CA GLU A 24 22.54 -26.83 6.14
C GLU A 24 23.62 -26.56 5.09
N MET A 25 23.93 -25.29 4.85
CA MET A 25 24.87 -24.91 3.80
C MET A 25 26.30 -25.39 4.12
N ALA A 26 26.71 -25.35 5.38
CA ALA A 26 28.02 -25.90 5.78
C ALA A 26 28.08 -27.43 5.52
N ARG A 27 27.00 -28.18 5.78
CA ARG A 27 26.93 -29.62 5.46
C ARG A 27 26.97 -29.88 3.95
N ARG A 28 26.20 -29.08 3.17
CA ARG A 28 26.19 -29.18 1.69
C ARG A 28 27.55 -28.85 1.09
N MET A 29 28.23 -27.81 1.59
CA MET A 29 29.58 -27.43 1.13
C MET A 29 30.59 -28.56 1.36
N ARG A 30 30.54 -29.25 2.49
CA ARG A 30 31.40 -30.43 2.77
C ARG A 30 31.07 -31.65 1.91
N ALA A 31 29.79 -31.84 1.57
CA ALA A 31 29.33 -32.98 0.81
C ALA A 31 29.38 -32.77 -0.73
N TYR A 32 29.61 -31.54 -1.18
CA TYR A 32 29.63 -31.24 -2.61
C TYR A 32 30.88 -31.79 -3.29
N PRO A 33 30.78 -32.41 -4.47
CA PRO A 33 31.92 -33.03 -5.17
C PRO A 33 32.76 -31.95 -5.88
N TRP A 34 33.43 -31.08 -5.09
CA TRP A 34 34.19 -29.94 -5.63
C TRP A 34 35.31 -30.35 -6.56
N ALA A 35 35.96 -31.49 -6.30
CA ALA A 35 37.05 -31.99 -7.17
C ALA A 35 36.59 -32.23 -8.63
N GLU A 36 35.29 -32.51 -8.84
CA GLU A 36 34.70 -32.70 -10.15
C GLU A 36 34.15 -31.41 -10.76
N SER A 37 34.14 -30.32 -10.00
CA SER A 37 33.72 -28.99 -10.46
C SER A 37 34.83 -28.20 -11.09
N ALA A 38 34.49 -27.10 -11.78
CA ALA A 38 35.46 -26.18 -12.35
C ALA A 38 36.39 -25.52 -11.32
N LEU A 39 36.03 -25.58 -10.03
CA LEU A 39 36.81 -24.99 -8.92
C LEU A 39 37.87 -25.93 -8.35
N GLY A 40 37.79 -27.22 -8.63
CA GLY A 40 38.73 -28.22 -8.10
C GLY A 40 38.62 -28.44 -6.60
N ASP A 41 39.61 -29.13 -6.02
CA ASP A 41 39.67 -29.47 -4.61
C ASP A 41 39.67 -28.19 -3.73
N PRO A 42 38.81 -28.07 -2.74
CA PRO A 42 38.77 -26.91 -1.84
C PRO A 42 40.09 -26.63 -1.07
N HIS A 43 40.93 -27.63 -0.89
CA HIS A 43 42.27 -27.43 -0.29
C HIS A 43 43.19 -26.61 -1.15
N ASP A 44 43.01 -26.62 -2.46
CA ASP A 44 43.78 -25.87 -3.44
C ASP A 44 43.17 -24.49 -3.74
N TRP A 45 42.02 -24.16 -3.16
CA TRP A 45 41.40 -22.85 -3.35
C TRP A 45 42.26 -21.71 -2.80
N PRO A 46 42.26 -20.52 -3.42
CA PRO A 46 42.94 -19.34 -2.88
C PRO A 46 42.51 -19.05 -1.43
N ALA A 47 43.43 -18.55 -0.61
CA ALA A 47 43.17 -18.25 0.80
C ALA A 47 42.00 -17.23 0.94
N SER A 48 41.87 -16.32 0.01
CA SER A 48 40.78 -15.34 -0.08
C SER A 48 39.42 -16.00 -0.26
N LEU A 49 39.27 -16.96 -1.19
CA LEU A 49 38.02 -17.70 -1.38
C LEU A 49 37.65 -18.51 -0.14
N ARG A 50 38.62 -19.24 0.43
CA ARG A 50 38.40 -20.02 1.66
C ARG A 50 37.93 -19.14 2.81
N THR A 51 38.53 -17.94 2.96
CA THR A 51 38.17 -16.96 3.97
C THR A 51 36.77 -16.40 3.74
N ALA A 52 36.45 -16.02 2.52
CA ALA A 52 35.12 -15.52 2.14
C ALA A 52 34.03 -16.56 2.42
N CYS A 53 34.25 -17.83 2.06
CA CYS A 53 33.33 -18.93 2.36
C CYS A 53 33.16 -19.13 3.88
N ARG A 54 34.22 -19.04 4.67
CA ARG A 54 34.16 -19.15 6.14
C ARG A 54 33.31 -18.01 6.74
N ILE A 55 33.55 -16.77 6.31
CA ILE A 55 32.75 -15.60 6.76
C ILE A 55 31.29 -15.80 6.36
N CYS A 56 31.02 -16.15 5.12
CA CYS A 56 29.67 -16.42 4.61
C CYS A 56 28.96 -17.45 5.45
N LEU A 57 29.54 -18.65 5.64
CA LEU A 57 28.90 -19.77 6.35
C LEU A 57 28.67 -19.52 7.84
N THR A 58 29.46 -18.67 8.49
CA THR A 58 29.34 -18.36 9.92
C THR A 58 28.48 -17.13 10.21
N SER A 59 28.15 -16.34 9.18
CA SER A 59 27.30 -15.17 9.33
C SER A 59 25.85 -15.53 9.55
N ARG A 60 25.16 -14.72 10.36
CA ARG A 60 23.69 -14.72 10.47
C ARG A 60 23.03 -13.74 9.50
N PHE A 61 23.82 -12.94 8.81
CA PHE A 61 23.34 -12.04 7.77
C PHE A 61 23.31 -12.77 6.42
N PRO A 62 22.31 -12.58 5.57
CA PRO A 62 22.27 -13.20 4.25
C PRO A 62 23.49 -12.79 3.40
N MET A 63 24.27 -13.76 2.99
CA MET A 63 25.52 -13.52 2.26
C MET A 63 25.66 -14.47 1.08
N ILE A 64 26.31 -13.95 0.04
CA ILE A 64 26.65 -14.68 -1.18
C ILE A 64 28.13 -14.48 -1.49
N VAL A 65 28.77 -15.51 -1.99
CA VAL A 65 30.07 -15.43 -2.68
C VAL A 65 29.88 -15.90 -4.11
N TRP A 66 30.31 -15.08 -5.04
CA TRP A 66 30.36 -15.35 -6.46
C TRP A 66 31.82 -15.53 -6.84
N TRP A 67 32.19 -16.63 -7.47
CA TRP A 67 33.59 -16.88 -7.74
C TRP A 67 33.85 -17.41 -9.14
N GLY A 68 34.96 -16.96 -9.75
CA GLY A 68 35.41 -17.36 -11.06
C GLY A 68 34.64 -16.68 -12.20
N PRO A 69 34.95 -17.03 -13.44
CA PRO A 69 34.37 -16.40 -14.63
C PRO A 69 32.86 -16.67 -14.76
N ASP A 70 32.40 -17.83 -14.29
CA ASP A 70 30.99 -18.20 -14.32
C ASP A 70 30.22 -17.72 -13.09
N LEU A 71 30.86 -16.95 -12.21
CA LEU A 71 30.27 -16.46 -10.97
C LEU A 71 29.60 -17.59 -10.19
N THR A 72 30.36 -18.67 -9.94
CA THR A 72 29.88 -19.83 -9.16
C THR A 72 29.28 -19.40 -7.85
N PHE A 73 28.07 -19.86 -7.57
CA PHE A 73 27.21 -19.35 -6.53
C PHE A 73 27.35 -20.11 -5.19
N PHE A 74 27.78 -19.38 -4.16
CA PHE A 74 27.82 -19.86 -2.78
C PHE A 74 26.95 -18.97 -1.91
N TYR A 75 26.30 -19.54 -0.93
CA TYR A 75 25.43 -18.79 -0.02
C TYR A 75 25.34 -19.49 1.34
N ASN A 76 24.84 -18.77 2.34
CA ASN A 76 24.69 -19.27 3.70
C ASN A 76 23.25 -19.62 4.05
N ASP A 77 23.03 -20.19 5.24
CA ASP A 77 21.70 -20.55 5.73
C ASP A 77 20.75 -19.36 5.86
N ALA A 78 21.26 -18.17 6.17
CA ALA A 78 20.45 -16.95 6.25
C ALA A 78 19.89 -16.50 4.88
N TYR A 79 20.54 -16.94 3.79
CA TYR A 79 20.08 -16.64 2.43
C TYR A 79 19.00 -17.63 1.91
N LEU A 80 18.81 -18.78 2.56
CA LEU A 80 17.84 -19.80 2.11
C LEU A 80 16.42 -19.27 1.91
N PRO A 81 15.85 -18.47 2.84
CA PRO A 81 14.50 -17.93 2.65
C PRO A 81 14.38 -17.03 1.42
N LEU A 82 15.49 -16.38 1.04
CA LEU A 82 15.54 -15.44 -0.08
C LEU A 82 15.59 -16.16 -1.43
N LEU A 83 16.13 -17.40 -1.45
CA LEU A 83 16.19 -18.23 -2.64
C LEU A 83 14.85 -18.91 -2.97
N GLY A 84 14.04 -19.20 -1.97
CA GLY A 84 12.76 -19.90 -2.14
C GLY A 84 12.91 -21.26 -2.82
N SER A 85 12.10 -21.52 -3.83
CA SER A 85 12.08 -22.79 -4.60
C SER A 85 13.33 -23.04 -5.44
N LYS A 86 14.22 -22.02 -5.62
CA LYS A 86 15.48 -22.17 -6.36
C LYS A 86 16.55 -22.97 -5.61
N HIS A 87 16.35 -23.17 -4.31
CA HIS A 87 17.21 -24.06 -3.53
C HIS A 87 17.00 -25.54 -3.93
N PRO A 88 18.10 -26.36 -4.14
CA PRO A 88 19.51 -26.03 -3.99
C PRO A 88 20.15 -25.40 -5.24
N ALA A 89 20.94 -24.35 -5.02
CA ALA A 89 21.64 -23.61 -6.05
C ALA A 89 23.18 -23.58 -5.87
N LEU A 90 23.70 -24.28 -4.85
CA LEU A 90 25.13 -24.32 -4.54
C LEU A 90 25.94 -24.82 -5.73
N GLY A 91 27.02 -24.11 -6.07
CA GLY A 91 27.96 -24.49 -7.12
C GLY A 91 27.46 -24.24 -8.55
N LYS A 92 26.25 -23.71 -8.74
CA LYS A 92 25.70 -23.36 -10.05
C LYS A 92 26.25 -21.99 -10.52
N PRO A 93 26.33 -21.76 -11.85
CA PRO A 93 26.58 -20.41 -12.38
C PRO A 93 25.49 -19.43 -11.93
N GLY A 94 25.87 -18.20 -11.55
CA GLY A 94 24.95 -17.19 -11.07
C GLY A 94 23.81 -16.85 -12.03
N GLU A 95 24.11 -16.76 -13.32
CA GLU A 95 23.14 -16.52 -14.39
C GLU A 95 22.02 -17.59 -14.42
N THR A 96 22.36 -18.85 -14.19
CA THR A 96 21.37 -19.93 -14.18
C THR A 96 20.48 -19.93 -12.94
N VAL A 97 20.93 -19.32 -11.84
CA VAL A 97 20.19 -19.19 -10.60
C VAL A 97 19.20 -18.03 -10.68
N TRP A 98 19.64 -16.91 -11.24
CA TRP A 98 18.91 -15.65 -11.25
C TRP A 98 18.59 -15.17 -12.67
N THR A 99 18.17 -16.09 -13.53
CA THR A 99 17.89 -15.83 -14.96
C THR A 99 16.94 -14.65 -15.16
N GLU A 100 15.90 -14.52 -14.31
CA GLU A 100 14.86 -13.51 -14.46
C GLU A 100 15.31 -12.08 -14.13
N ILE A 101 16.39 -11.93 -13.35
CA ILE A 101 16.95 -10.62 -12.98
C ILE A 101 18.37 -10.43 -13.49
N TRP A 102 18.89 -11.38 -14.30
CA TRP A 102 20.28 -11.34 -14.76
C TRP A 102 20.61 -10.10 -15.60
N ASP A 103 19.64 -9.63 -16.37
CA ASP A 103 19.78 -8.40 -17.15
C ASP A 103 20.04 -7.16 -16.25
N ILE A 104 19.64 -7.22 -14.98
CA ILE A 104 19.85 -6.14 -13.99
C ILE A 104 21.15 -6.37 -13.23
N ILE A 105 21.33 -7.56 -12.60
CA ILE A 105 22.45 -7.81 -11.69
C ILE A 105 23.72 -8.23 -12.41
N GLY A 106 23.64 -8.89 -13.57
CA GLY A 106 24.79 -9.34 -14.33
C GLY A 106 25.75 -8.22 -14.74
N PRO A 107 25.28 -7.11 -15.33
CA PRO A 107 26.12 -5.95 -15.63
C PRO A 107 26.79 -5.33 -14.40
N MET A 108 26.12 -5.32 -13.23
CA MET A 108 26.67 -4.81 -11.98
C MET A 108 27.82 -5.70 -11.47
N LEU A 109 27.63 -7.02 -11.50
CA LEU A 109 28.65 -8.00 -11.16
C LEU A 109 29.85 -7.91 -12.12
N ALA A 110 29.59 -7.82 -13.43
CA ALA A 110 30.66 -7.66 -14.45
C ALA A 110 31.45 -6.35 -14.26
N SER A 111 30.79 -5.27 -13.87
CA SER A 111 31.46 -4.00 -13.52
C SER A 111 32.43 -4.18 -12.37
N VAL A 112 32.01 -4.80 -11.25
CA VAL A 112 32.89 -5.08 -10.10
C VAL A 112 34.07 -5.98 -10.50
N MET A 113 33.79 -7.03 -11.27
CA MET A 113 34.84 -7.95 -11.76
C MET A 113 35.89 -7.27 -12.63
N SER A 114 35.51 -6.24 -13.39
CA SER A 114 36.41 -5.55 -14.32
C SER A 114 37.12 -4.33 -13.74
N SER A 115 36.40 -3.52 -12.93
CA SER A 115 36.94 -2.29 -12.34
C SER A 115 37.63 -2.52 -11.00
N GLY A 116 37.22 -3.52 -10.24
CA GLY A 116 37.63 -3.71 -8.85
C GLY A 116 36.98 -2.73 -7.88
N ASP A 117 36.01 -1.92 -8.31
CA ASP A 117 35.26 -1.00 -7.47
C ASP A 117 33.97 -1.66 -6.97
N ALA A 118 33.66 -1.48 -5.66
CA ALA A 118 32.41 -1.97 -5.11
C ALA A 118 31.21 -1.17 -5.61
N THR A 119 30.05 -1.84 -5.72
CA THR A 119 28.77 -1.17 -5.99
C THR A 119 27.86 -1.22 -4.77
N TRP A 120 26.92 -0.27 -4.71
CA TRP A 120 25.87 -0.21 -3.70
C TRP A 120 24.52 0.02 -4.36
N SER A 121 23.52 -0.73 -3.93
CA SER A 121 22.13 -0.54 -4.32
C SER A 121 21.28 -0.46 -3.08
N GLU A 122 20.41 0.55 -3.00
CA GLU A 122 19.45 0.73 -1.92
C GLU A 122 18.04 0.63 -2.49
N ASP A 123 17.24 -0.25 -1.86
CA ASP A 123 15.84 -0.48 -2.24
C ASP A 123 15.62 -0.73 -3.74
N LEU A 124 16.54 -1.45 -4.36
CA LEU A 124 16.42 -1.78 -5.77
C LEU A 124 15.28 -2.76 -5.99
N LEU A 125 14.34 -2.40 -6.85
CA LEU A 125 13.28 -3.30 -7.29
C LEU A 125 13.86 -4.42 -8.15
N LEU A 126 13.71 -5.65 -7.69
CA LEU A 126 14.04 -6.86 -8.43
C LEU A 126 12.79 -7.75 -8.49
N PRO A 127 12.08 -7.79 -9.62
CA PRO A 127 10.98 -8.74 -9.79
C PRO A 127 11.53 -10.17 -9.83
N MET A 128 11.10 -11.02 -8.92
CA MET A 128 11.64 -12.38 -8.79
C MET A 128 10.53 -13.42 -8.86
N ASP A 129 10.87 -14.58 -9.44
CA ASP A 129 10.07 -15.80 -9.33
C ASP A 129 10.75 -16.75 -8.34
N ARG A 130 10.34 -16.70 -7.06
CA ARG A 130 10.87 -17.55 -6.00
C ARG A 130 9.90 -18.68 -5.60
N HIS A 131 8.63 -18.53 -5.92
CA HIS A 131 7.56 -19.45 -5.49
C HIS A 131 6.62 -19.87 -6.61
N GLY A 132 7.04 -19.69 -7.89
CA GLY A 132 6.24 -20.04 -9.06
C GLY A 132 5.30 -18.93 -9.52
N TYR A 133 5.48 -17.71 -9.02
CA TYR A 133 4.82 -16.49 -9.47
C TYR A 133 5.76 -15.28 -9.32
N TRP A 134 5.50 -14.25 -10.11
CA TRP A 134 6.25 -13.00 -10.02
C TRP A 134 5.96 -12.27 -8.72
N GLU A 135 7.04 -11.96 -7.96
CA GLU A 135 6.99 -11.20 -6.71
C GLU A 135 7.66 -9.85 -6.88
N GLU A 136 6.99 -8.80 -6.38
CA GLU A 136 7.61 -7.49 -6.18
C GLU A 136 8.51 -7.55 -4.96
N THR A 137 9.83 -7.46 -5.17
CA THR A 137 10.81 -7.50 -4.08
C THR A 137 11.80 -6.34 -4.19
N TYR A 138 12.22 -5.83 -3.04
CA TYR A 138 13.15 -4.71 -2.92
C TYR A 138 14.37 -5.15 -2.11
N TRP A 139 15.54 -4.74 -2.58
CA TRP A 139 16.80 -5.24 -2.06
C TRP A 139 17.80 -4.12 -1.83
N THR A 140 18.44 -4.16 -0.66
CA THR A 140 19.63 -3.35 -0.37
C THR A 140 20.83 -4.27 -0.26
N TYR A 141 21.86 -4.03 -1.09
CA TYR A 141 23.05 -4.87 -1.14
C TYR A 141 24.29 -4.12 -1.64
N SER A 142 25.45 -4.71 -1.36
CA SER A 142 26.73 -4.30 -1.92
C SER A 142 27.37 -5.46 -2.65
N TYR A 143 27.89 -5.21 -3.83
CA TYR A 143 28.83 -6.09 -4.51
C TYR A 143 30.25 -5.58 -4.25
N SER A 144 31.04 -6.36 -3.52
CA SER A 144 32.40 -6.02 -3.13
C SER A 144 33.39 -6.97 -3.81
N PRO A 145 34.49 -6.48 -4.44
CA PRO A 145 35.43 -7.32 -5.15
C PRO A 145 36.17 -8.28 -4.19
N LEU A 146 36.31 -9.52 -4.60
CA LEU A 146 37.19 -10.51 -3.98
C LEU A 146 38.42 -10.73 -4.83
N HIS A 147 39.59 -10.44 -4.26
CA HIS A 147 40.88 -10.60 -4.93
C HIS A 147 41.46 -11.98 -4.62
N ASP A 148 42.16 -12.56 -5.57
CA ASP A 148 42.98 -13.73 -5.32
C ASP A 148 44.27 -13.33 -4.57
N ASP A 149 45.11 -14.32 -4.25
CA ASP A 149 46.36 -14.11 -3.51
C ASP A 149 47.38 -13.27 -4.32
N GLY A 150 47.16 -13.09 -5.63
CA GLY A 150 47.94 -12.23 -6.52
C GLY A 150 47.37 -10.82 -6.69
N GLY A 151 46.28 -10.48 -6.03
CA GLY A 151 45.63 -9.15 -6.09
C GLY A 151 44.69 -8.97 -7.28
N VAL A 152 44.40 -10.02 -8.04
CA VAL A 152 43.47 -9.96 -9.17
C VAL A 152 42.05 -10.23 -8.67
N VAL A 153 41.06 -9.43 -9.15
CA VAL A 153 39.64 -9.68 -8.83
C VAL A 153 39.23 -11.00 -9.48
N ARG A 154 38.77 -11.94 -8.65
CA ARG A 154 38.33 -13.27 -9.07
C ARG A 154 36.89 -13.60 -8.65
N GLY A 155 36.29 -12.73 -7.88
CA GLY A 155 34.92 -12.95 -7.42
C GLY A 155 34.32 -11.70 -6.80
N VAL A 156 33.09 -11.87 -6.32
CA VAL A 156 32.34 -10.81 -5.64
C VAL A 156 31.78 -11.35 -4.34
N PHE A 157 31.89 -10.58 -3.29
CA PHE A 157 31.23 -10.81 -2.01
C PHE A 157 29.99 -9.93 -1.90
N THR A 158 28.87 -10.51 -1.49
CA THR A 158 27.61 -9.80 -1.38
C THR A 158 27.01 -10.01 0.02
N ALA A 159 26.74 -8.92 0.70
CA ALA A 159 25.84 -8.87 1.84
C ALA A 159 24.53 -8.22 1.37
N VAL A 160 23.40 -8.88 1.64
CA VAL A 160 22.11 -8.48 1.08
C VAL A 160 21.04 -8.42 2.17
N SER A 161 20.17 -7.42 2.06
CA SER A 161 18.99 -7.26 2.92
C SER A 161 17.73 -7.19 2.06
N ASP A 162 16.74 -8.02 2.41
CA ASP A 162 15.38 -7.88 1.87
C ASP A 162 14.71 -6.69 2.56
N THR A 163 14.43 -5.63 1.81
CA THR A 163 13.78 -4.41 2.29
C THR A 163 12.34 -4.29 1.82
N THR A 164 11.79 -5.34 1.23
CA THR A 164 10.46 -5.38 0.61
C THR A 164 9.36 -4.91 1.54
N GLU A 165 9.28 -5.49 2.75
CA GLU A 165 8.21 -5.15 3.69
C GLU A 165 8.31 -3.70 4.18
N ARG A 166 9.54 -3.17 4.35
CA ARG A 166 9.75 -1.77 4.72
C ARG A 166 9.28 -0.82 3.62
N VAL A 167 9.75 -1.02 2.39
CA VAL A 167 9.41 -0.17 1.24
C VAL A 167 7.91 -0.17 0.97
N ILE A 168 7.28 -1.35 1.01
CA ILE A 168 5.84 -1.46 0.80
C ILE A 168 5.06 -0.85 1.97
N GLY A 169 5.53 -1.06 3.21
CA GLY A 169 4.93 -0.46 4.40
C GLY A 169 4.94 1.07 4.36
N GLU A 170 6.07 1.68 4.01
CA GLU A 170 6.22 3.13 3.84
C GLU A 170 5.28 3.67 2.74
N ARG A 171 5.22 2.99 1.60
CA ARG A 171 4.34 3.35 0.48
C ARG A 171 2.85 3.28 0.85
N ARG A 172 2.44 2.23 1.57
CA ARG A 172 1.07 2.06 2.07
C ARG A 172 0.70 3.12 3.10
N LEU A 173 1.64 3.42 4.01
CA LEU A 173 1.45 4.49 4.99
C LEU A 173 1.27 5.85 4.31
N ALA A 174 2.07 6.18 3.32
CA ALA A 174 1.94 7.41 2.53
C ALA A 174 0.55 7.51 1.87
N ALA A 175 0.06 6.43 1.25
CA ALA A 175 -1.27 6.41 0.65
C ALA A 175 -2.39 6.65 1.69
N LEU A 176 -2.28 6.10 2.89
CA LEU A 176 -3.23 6.35 3.98
C LEU A 176 -3.14 7.79 4.52
N GLN A 177 -1.95 8.37 4.61
CA GLN A 177 -1.75 9.77 5.00
C GLN A 177 -2.36 10.73 3.96
N ASP A 178 -2.19 10.45 2.67
CA ASP A 178 -2.79 11.23 1.59
C ASP A 178 -4.31 11.22 1.70
N LEU A 179 -4.93 10.05 1.92
CA LEU A 179 -6.37 9.94 2.18
C LEU A 179 -6.79 10.73 3.41
N GLY A 180 -6.06 10.60 4.53
CA GLY A 180 -6.34 11.33 5.77
C GLY A 180 -6.30 12.84 5.60
N SER A 181 -5.43 13.35 4.73
CA SER A 181 -5.28 14.79 4.42
C SER A 181 -6.49 15.39 3.71
N LEU A 182 -7.40 14.57 3.20
CA LEU A 182 -8.61 15.01 2.51
C LEU A 182 -9.76 15.37 3.47
N ALA A 183 -9.61 15.14 4.77
CA ALA A 183 -10.64 15.41 5.78
C ALA A 183 -11.11 16.86 5.72
N GLY A 184 -12.43 17.06 5.72
CA GLY A 184 -13.07 18.38 5.67
C GLY A 184 -13.02 19.11 4.31
N ARG A 185 -12.40 18.52 3.28
CA ARG A 185 -12.29 19.16 1.94
C ARG A 185 -13.53 18.97 1.08
N ALA A 186 -14.27 17.89 1.29
CA ALA A 186 -15.46 17.57 0.51
C ALA A 186 -16.72 18.22 1.09
N ARG A 187 -17.61 18.67 0.23
CA ARG A 187 -18.93 19.24 0.57
C ARG A 187 -20.09 18.26 0.33
N SER A 188 -19.79 17.13 -0.36
CA SER A 188 -20.76 16.08 -0.62
C SER A 188 -20.12 14.69 -0.62
N ALA A 189 -20.89 13.64 -0.42
CA ALA A 189 -20.43 12.26 -0.47
C ALA A 189 -19.82 11.91 -1.83
N THR A 190 -20.39 12.42 -2.93
CA THR A 190 -19.86 12.22 -4.28
C THR A 190 -18.49 12.90 -4.45
N GLU A 191 -18.35 14.13 -3.97
CA GLU A 191 -17.07 14.86 -4.00
C GLU A 191 -16.02 14.16 -3.15
N ALA A 192 -16.37 13.67 -1.95
CA ALA A 192 -15.49 12.86 -1.12
C ALA A 192 -14.99 11.62 -1.88
N SER A 193 -15.89 10.89 -2.52
CA SER A 193 -15.56 9.71 -3.33
C SER A 193 -14.61 10.06 -4.49
N GLN A 194 -14.83 11.17 -5.18
CA GLN A 194 -13.97 11.65 -6.26
C GLN A 194 -12.58 12.05 -5.78
N LEU A 195 -12.49 12.70 -4.59
CA LEU A 195 -11.20 13.01 -3.97
C LEU A 195 -10.41 11.75 -3.65
N VAL A 196 -11.07 10.73 -3.07
CA VAL A 196 -10.48 9.41 -2.80
C VAL A 196 -10.00 8.76 -4.09
N GLY A 197 -10.82 8.73 -5.15
CA GLY A 197 -10.42 8.18 -6.45
C GLY A 197 -9.15 8.84 -7.00
N ARG A 198 -9.05 10.16 -6.92
CA ARG A 198 -7.86 10.91 -7.35
C ARG A 198 -6.63 10.61 -6.49
N ALA A 199 -6.78 10.53 -5.17
CA ALA A 199 -5.67 10.21 -4.26
C ALA A 199 -5.13 8.80 -4.50
N LEU A 200 -5.99 7.85 -4.84
CA LEU A 200 -5.59 6.47 -5.13
C LEU A 200 -5.12 6.25 -6.58
N ALA A 201 -5.20 7.24 -7.47
CA ALA A 201 -4.81 7.08 -8.88
C ALA A 201 -3.32 6.71 -9.07
N GLY A 202 -2.45 7.11 -8.13
CA GLY A 202 -1.02 6.75 -8.13
C GLY A 202 -0.63 5.67 -7.14
N ALA A 203 -1.60 5.11 -6.39
CA ALA A 203 -1.31 4.14 -5.34
C ALA A 203 -1.00 2.75 -5.94
N ALA A 204 0.27 2.38 -5.95
CA ALA A 204 0.74 1.15 -6.57
C ALA A 204 0.10 -0.13 -5.97
N ASP A 205 -0.25 -0.12 -4.68
CA ASP A 205 -0.92 -1.24 -4.01
C ASP A 205 -2.45 -1.26 -4.20
N VAL A 206 -3.01 -0.27 -4.92
CA VAL A 206 -4.43 -0.19 -5.24
C VAL A 206 -4.58 0.08 -6.74
N PRO A 207 -4.24 -0.89 -7.61
CA PRO A 207 -4.26 -0.70 -9.06
C PRO A 207 -5.65 -0.31 -9.58
N PHE A 208 -6.70 -0.80 -8.94
CA PHE A 208 -8.07 -0.40 -9.25
C PHE A 208 -8.87 -0.18 -7.96
N ALA A 209 -9.60 0.93 -7.91
CA ALA A 209 -10.55 1.27 -6.86
C ALA A 209 -11.84 1.82 -7.48
N ALA A 210 -12.99 1.40 -6.94
CA ALA A 210 -14.29 1.98 -7.26
C ALA A 210 -15.12 2.19 -6.00
N VAL A 211 -15.69 3.39 -5.84
CA VAL A 211 -16.53 3.76 -4.71
C VAL A 211 -17.98 3.80 -5.18
N TYR A 212 -18.82 3.01 -4.53
CA TYR A 212 -20.26 2.98 -4.72
C TYR A 212 -20.95 3.58 -3.51
N LEU A 213 -21.80 4.55 -3.73
CA LEU A 213 -22.65 5.14 -2.67
C LEU A 213 -24.03 4.51 -2.72
N ARG A 214 -24.64 4.35 -1.56
CA ARG A 214 -26.01 3.88 -1.42
C ARG A 214 -26.97 5.06 -1.66
N ARG A 215 -27.93 4.91 -2.57
CA ARG A 215 -29.00 5.89 -2.76
C ARG A 215 -29.88 5.96 -1.51
N PRO A 216 -30.21 7.17 -1.02
CA PRO A 216 -31.06 7.31 0.17
C PRO A 216 -32.50 6.82 -0.06
N ASP A 217 -33.03 6.97 -1.29
CA ASP A 217 -34.40 6.67 -1.66
C ASP A 217 -34.65 5.18 -1.95
N THR A 218 -33.77 4.55 -2.71
CA THR A 218 -33.94 3.16 -3.16
C THR A 218 -33.07 2.16 -2.42
N GLY A 219 -31.99 2.63 -1.79
CA GLY A 219 -30.97 1.78 -1.19
C GLY A 219 -30.02 1.13 -2.20
N GLU A 220 -30.19 1.41 -3.50
CA GLU A 220 -29.37 0.84 -4.56
C GLU A 220 -27.96 1.47 -4.62
N PRO A 221 -26.94 0.69 -4.99
CA PRO A 221 -25.60 1.21 -5.21
C PRO A 221 -25.50 2.02 -6.49
N VAL A 222 -24.81 3.16 -6.43
CA VAL A 222 -24.44 3.98 -7.58
C VAL A 222 -22.96 4.24 -7.58
N LEU A 223 -22.27 4.02 -8.71
CA LEU A 223 -20.85 4.35 -8.85
C LEU A 223 -20.66 5.86 -8.69
N ALA A 224 -19.89 6.25 -7.68
CA ALA A 224 -19.58 7.65 -7.37
C ALA A 224 -18.21 8.07 -7.91
N ALA A 225 -17.24 7.17 -7.85
CA ALA A 225 -15.88 7.45 -8.32
C ALA A 225 -15.09 6.16 -8.61
N THR A 226 -14.02 6.32 -9.41
CA THR A 226 -12.96 5.32 -9.63
C THR A 226 -11.60 6.03 -9.65
N ASN A 227 -10.53 5.29 -9.36
CA ASN A 227 -9.15 5.79 -9.50
C ASN A 227 -8.61 5.65 -10.93
N ALA A 228 -9.34 5.00 -11.83
CA ALA A 228 -8.96 4.79 -13.23
C ALA A 228 -9.95 5.52 -14.16
N PRO A 229 -9.78 6.84 -14.40
CA PRO A 229 -10.61 7.59 -15.33
C PRO A 229 -10.41 7.01 -16.74
N GLY A 230 -11.50 6.54 -17.37
CA GLY A 230 -11.48 5.90 -18.69
C GLY A 230 -11.52 4.37 -18.68
N ALA A 231 -11.42 3.73 -17.51
CA ALA A 231 -11.82 2.33 -17.41
C ALA A 231 -13.31 2.21 -17.75
N PRO A 232 -13.73 1.19 -18.51
CA PRO A 232 -15.14 1.01 -18.82
C PRO A 232 -15.93 0.95 -17.51
N PRO A 233 -17.13 1.58 -17.44
CA PRO A 233 -17.98 1.45 -16.28
C PRO A 233 -18.19 -0.04 -16.04
N VAL A 234 -17.71 -0.52 -14.88
CA VAL A 234 -17.91 -1.92 -14.50
C VAL A 234 -19.41 -2.07 -14.27
N PRO A 235 -20.11 -2.91 -15.03
CA PRO A 235 -21.56 -3.01 -14.92
C PRO A 235 -21.97 -3.42 -13.51
N LEU A 236 -22.98 -2.76 -12.97
CA LEU A 236 -23.62 -3.06 -11.70
C LEU A 236 -24.84 -4.00 -11.87
N ALA A 237 -24.93 -4.69 -13.00
CA ALA A 237 -26.05 -5.58 -13.22
C ALA A 237 -25.83 -6.92 -12.52
N ALA A 238 -26.86 -7.50 -11.91
CA ALA A 238 -26.83 -8.74 -11.13
C ALA A 238 -26.55 -9.98 -12.02
N GLY A 239 -25.34 -10.04 -12.60
CA GLY A 239 -24.88 -11.13 -13.45
C GLY A 239 -23.61 -11.81 -12.92
N PRO A 240 -23.21 -12.96 -13.45
CA PRO A 240 -22.02 -13.68 -13.00
C PRO A 240 -20.68 -12.96 -13.24
N GLY A 241 -20.71 -11.74 -13.82
CA GLY A 241 -19.58 -10.85 -14.05
C GLY A 241 -19.51 -9.61 -13.16
N ASP A 242 -20.40 -9.46 -12.16
CA ASP A 242 -20.51 -8.21 -11.41
C ASP A 242 -19.78 -8.25 -10.05
N TRP A 243 -19.44 -7.04 -9.57
CA TRP A 243 -18.95 -6.89 -8.21
C TRP A 243 -20.09 -7.15 -7.20
N PRO A 244 -19.88 -7.93 -6.11
CA PRO A 244 -20.92 -8.24 -5.12
C PRO A 244 -21.22 -7.05 -4.19
N VAL A 245 -21.38 -5.85 -4.77
CA VAL A 245 -21.61 -4.59 -4.03
C VAL A 245 -22.96 -4.63 -3.29
N ALA A 246 -24.03 -5.13 -3.94
CA ALA A 246 -25.34 -5.22 -3.34
C ALA A 246 -25.36 -6.15 -2.11
N ASP A 247 -24.64 -7.26 -2.16
CA ASP A 247 -24.50 -8.19 -1.04
C ASP A 247 -23.75 -7.56 0.13
N VAL A 248 -22.64 -6.85 -0.16
CA VAL A 248 -21.88 -6.13 0.86
C VAL A 248 -22.70 -5.03 1.52
N LEU A 249 -23.51 -4.29 0.76
CA LEU A 249 -24.42 -3.27 1.30
C LEU A 249 -25.52 -3.88 2.18
N ARG A 250 -26.00 -5.06 1.84
CA ARG A 250 -27.05 -5.76 2.58
C ARG A 250 -26.53 -6.40 3.86
N THR A 251 -25.34 -7.04 3.79
CA THR A 251 -24.78 -7.83 4.89
C THR A 251 -23.87 -7.03 5.82
N GLY A 252 -23.27 -5.95 5.32
CA GLY A 252 -22.20 -5.23 6.00
C GLY A 252 -20.89 -6.02 6.11
N GLN A 253 -20.77 -7.16 5.41
CA GLN A 253 -19.60 -8.02 5.48
C GLN A 253 -18.73 -7.88 4.24
N PRO A 254 -17.39 -7.90 4.38
CA PRO A 254 -16.47 -7.86 3.25
C PRO A 254 -16.56 -9.16 2.43
N VAL A 255 -16.37 -9.03 1.12
CA VAL A 255 -16.32 -10.17 0.19
C VAL A 255 -15.00 -10.13 -0.58
N THR A 256 -14.28 -11.25 -0.61
CA THR A 256 -13.12 -11.42 -1.49
C THR A 256 -13.59 -12.02 -2.81
N VAL A 257 -13.19 -11.39 -3.91
CA VAL A 257 -13.45 -11.86 -5.28
C VAL A 257 -12.15 -12.41 -5.82
N THR A 258 -12.13 -13.69 -6.10
CA THR A 258 -11.06 -14.40 -6.81
C THR A 258 -11.36 -14.39 -8.31
N ASP A 259 -10.42 -14.81 -9.16
CA ASP A 259 -10.60 -14.88 -10.62
C ASP A 259 -10.99 -13.53 -11.31
N VAL A 260 -10.57 -12.41 -10.71
CA VAL A 260 -10.87 -11.04 -11.20
C VAL A 260 -10.46 -10.86 -12.65
N ALA A 261 -9.26 -11.31 -13.03
CA ALA A 261 -8.76 -11.21 -14.41
C ALA A 261 -9.63 -11.94 -15.44
N ARG A 262 -10.34 -13.01 -15.05
CA ARG A 262 -11.28 -13.74 -15.91
C ARG A 262 -12.63 -13.08 -16.01
N ARG A 263 -13.07 -12.39 -14.95
CA ARG A 263 -14.38 -11.73 -14.85
C ARG A 263 -14.37 -10.33 -15.44
N PHE A 264 -13.26 -9.60 -15.24
CA PHE A 264 -13.13 -8.19 -15.62
C PHE A 264 -11.92 -8.02 -16.52
N GLN A 265 -12.14 -7.99 -17.82
CA GLN A 265 -11.08 -7.74 -18.79
C GLN A 265 -10.65 -6.26 -18.72
N HIS A 266 -9.34 -6.00 -18.81
CA HIS A 266 -8.75 -4.65 -18.86
C HIS A 266 -8.80 -3.81 -17.57
N LEU A 267 -8.81 -4.42 -16.40
CA LEU A 267 -8.54 -3.67 -15.17
C LEU A 267 -7.10 -3.16 -15.15
N PRO A 268 -6.86 -1.96 -14.61
CA PRO A 268 -5.50 -1.44 -14.46
C PRO A 268 -4.64 -2.39 -13.63
N SER A 269 -3.41 -2.62 -14.09
CA SER A 269 -2.47 -3.55 -13.45
C SER A 269 -1.50 -2.87 -12.47
N GLY A 270 -1.54 -1.53 -12.39
CA GLY A 270 -0.60 -0.77 -11.55
C GLY A 270 0.85 -0.82 -12.03
N GLY A 271 1.05 -0.92 -13.36
CA GLY A 271 2.37 -0.96 -13.99
C GLY A 271 2.98 -2.35 -14.14
N TRP A 272 2.23 -3.42 -13.84
CA TRP A 272 2.64 -4.80 -14.09
C TRP A 272 2.00 -5.35 -15.37
N GLU A 273 2.65 -6.33 -16.00
CA GLU A 273 2.14 -6.96 -17.22
C GLU A 273 0.87 -7.78 -16.96
N THR A 274 0.68 -8.24 -15.73
CA THR A 274 -0.44 -9.08 -15.33
C THR A 274 -1.53 -8.28 -14.64
N SER A 275 -2.80 -8.56 -15.02
CA SER A 275 -3.98 -7.98 -14.37
C SER A 275 -4.16 -8.50 -12.95
N PRO A 276 -4.82 -7.73 -12.05
CA PRO A 276 -5.20 -8.18 -10.72
C PRO A 276 -5.93 -9.53 -10.74
N ALA A 277 -5.50 -10.47 -9.90
CA ALA A 277 -6.14 -11.78 -9.77
C ALA A 277 -7.27 -11.77 -8.73
N GLU A 278 -7.12 -10.94 -7.70
CA GLU A 278 -8.02 -10.86 -6.56
C GLU A 278 -8.42 -9.41 -6.27
N ALA A 279 -9.61 -9.24 -5.69
CA ALA A 279 -10.11 -7.97 -5.20
C ALA A 279 -10.92 -8.17 -3.91
N MET A 280 -11.04 -7.11 -3.12
CA MET A 280 -11.95 -7.05 -1.99
C MET A 280 -13.07 -6.05 -2.26
N VAL A 281 -14.29 -6.43 -1.92
CA VAL A 281 -15.42 -5.51 -1.82
C VAL A 281 -15.71 -5.29 -0.34
N LEU A 282 -15.51 -4.06 0.11
CA LEU A 282 -15.55 -3.67 1.51
C LEU A 282 -16.72 -2.72 1.77
N PRO A 283 -17.48 -2.89 2.86
CA PRO A 283 -18.50 -1.94 3.24
C PRO A 283 -17.87 -0.61 3.64
N LEU A 284 -18.56 0.49 3.39
CA LEU A 284 -18.30 1.80 3.98
C LEU A 284 -19.32 2.00 5.11
N PRO A 285 -18.95 1.73 6.38
CA PRO A 285 -19.89 1.81 7.51
C PRO A 285 -20.52 3.20 7.65
N GLY A 286 -21.80 3.25 7.99
CA GLY A 286 -22.47 4.47 8.38
C GLY A 286 -22.11 4.88 9.81
N GLU A 287 -22.52 6.08 10.21
CA GLU A 287 -22.38 6.54 11.60
C GLU A 287 -23.20 5.70 12.55
N LEU A 288 -22.73 5.55 13.81
CA LEU A 288 -23.43 4.92 14.93
C LEU A 288 -23.98 3.50 14.67
N GLY A 289 -23.30 2.70 13.84
CA GLY A 289 -23.72 1.32 13.57
C GLY A 289 -24.94 1.20 12.64
N GLY A 290 -25.26 2.26 11.93
CA GLY A 290 -26.25 2.26 10.85
C GLY A 290 -25.83 1.40 9.65
N PRO A 291 -26.71 1.21 8.68
CA PRO A 291 -26.38 0.46 7.46
C PRO A 291 -25.22 1.14 6.71
N PRO A 292 -24.45 0.40 5.91
CA PRO A 292 -23.36 0.98 5.12
C PRO A 292 -23.88 2.11 4.22
N VAL A 293 -23.15 3.23 4.21
CA VAL A 293 -23.42 4.38 3.33
C VAL A 293 -22.98 4.12 1.88
N GLY A 294 -22.16 3.09 1.69
CA GLY A 294 -21.63 2.68 0.42
C GLY A 294 -20.81 1.40 0.53
N ALA A 295 -20.14 1.05 -0.55
CA ALA A 295 -19.15 -0.01 -0.60
C ALA A 295 -17.99 0.41 -1.50
N MET A 296 -16.82 -0.17 -1.26
CA MET A 296 -15.62 0.10 -2.03
C MET A 296 -15.06 -1.20 -2.59
N VAL A 297 -14.78 -1.22 -3.89
CA VAL A 297 -14.04 -2.29 -4.57
C VAL A 297 -12.58 -1.88 -4.62
N LEU A 298 -11.70 -2.78 -4.18
CA LEU A 298 -10.25 -2.58 -4.18
C LEU A 298 -9.60 -3.82 -4.78
N ALA A 299 -8.99 -3.69 -5.96
CA ALA A 299 -8.22 -4.78 -6.56
C ALA A 299 -6.82 -4.84 -5.95
N ALA A 300 -6.36 -6.06 -5.70
CA ALA A 300 -5.01 -6.31 -5.21
C ALA A 300 -4.01 -6.37 -6.37
N ARG A 301 -2.78 -5.94 -6.12
CA ARG A 301 -1.69 -5.98 -7.09
C ARG A 301 -1.31 -7.42 -7.44
N ALA A 302 -1.15 -7.73 -8.72
CA ALA A 302 -0.91 -9.10 -9.20
C ALA A 302 0.42 -9.70 -8.68
N ALA A 303 1.44 -8.89 -8.46
CA ALA A 303 2.76 -9.32 -8.00
C ALA A 303 2.86 -9.52 -6.47
N ARG A 304 1.73 -9.56 -5.77
CA ARG A 304 1.67 -9.81 -4.31
C ARG A 304 0.46 -10.65 -3.95
N ALA A 305 0.69 -11.61 -3.06
CA ALA A 305 -0.43 -12.35 -2.47
C ALA A 305 -1.32 -11.43 -1.62
N LEU A 306 -2.61 -11.64 -1.65
CA LEU A 306 -3.57 -10.95 -0.79
C LEU A 306 -3.56 -11.58 0.62
N ASP A 307 -2.43 -11.38 1.33
CA ASP A 307 -2.20 -11.83 2.70
C ASP A 307 -2.96 -10.97 3.74
N ASP A 308 -2.85 -11.32 5.01
CA ASP A 308 -3.53 -10.62 6.10
C ASP A 308 -3.08 -9.16 6.25
N ALA A 309 -1.80 -8.86 5.99
CA ALA A 309 -1.27 -7.51 6.03
C ALA A 309 -1.84 -6.65 4.89
N TYR A 310 -1.96 -7.23 3.70
CA TYR A 310 -2.57 -6.55 2.56
C TYR A 310 -4.08 -6.34 2.77
N ARG A 311 -4.81 -7.37 3.26
CA ARG A 311 -6.23 -7.26 3.62
C ARG A 311 -6.46 -6.15 4.64
N SER A 312 -5.61 -6.06 5.66
CA SER A 312 -5.65 -5.01 6.68
C SER A 312 -5.45 -3.62 6.07
N PHE A 313 -4.48 -3.46 5.17
CA PHE A 313 -4.26 -2.20 4.45
C PHE A 313 -5.49 -1.78 3.63
N LEU A 314 -6.07 -2.69 2.83
CA LEU A 314 -7.28 -2.39 2.05
C LEU A 314 -8.46 -2.05 2.96
N GLY A 315 -8.57 -2.71 4.12
CA GLY A 315 -9.54 -2.38 5.16
C GLY A 315 -9.38 -0.95 5.69
N LEU A 316 -8.14 -0.52 5.95
CA LEU A 316 -7.85 0.86 6.38
C LEU A 316 -8.19 1.89 5.29
N VAL A 317 -7.91 1.59 4.02
CA VAL A 317 -8.32 2.44 2.89
C VAL A 317 -9.84 2.62 2.86
N ALA A 318 -10.60 1.53 3.02
CA ALA A 318 -12.05 1.60 3.07
C ALA A 318 -12.55 2.37 4.29
N GLN A 319 -11.93 2.19 5.46
CA GLN A 319 -12.27 2.91 6.69
C GLN A 319 -12.02 4.42 6.56
N GLN A 320 -10.89 4.84 6.02
CA GLN A 320 -10.60 6.26 5.74
C GLN A 320 -11.59 6.84 4.72
N THR A 321 -11.92 6.09 3.67
CA THR A 321 -12.93 6.48 2.69
C THR A 321 -14.29 6.66 3.35
N SER A 322 -14.70 5.73 4.23
CA SER A 322 -15.95 5.83 5.00
C SER A 322 -15.98 7.09 5.87
N ALA A 323 -14.89 7.40 6.57
CA ALA A 323 -14.80 8.61 7.41
C ALA A 323 -14.96 9.90 6.58
N LEU A 324 -14.34 9.96 5.39
CA LEU A 324 -14.47 11.09 4.47
C LEU A 324 -15.90 11.26 3.95
N VAL A 325 -16.53 10.16 3.55
CA VAL A 325 -17.92 10.16 3.05
C VAL A 325 -18.90 10.59 4.16
N ASN A 326 -18.78 9.99 5.36
CA ASN A 326 -19.64 10.34 6.50
C ASN A 326 -19.44 11.81 6.93
N GLY A 327 -18.22 12.30 6.97
CA GLY A 327 -17.93 13.72 7.26
C GLY A 327 -18.59 14.67 6.26
N ALA A 328 -18.58 14.34 4.97
CA ALA A 328 -19.25 15.11 3.93
C ALA A 328 -20.78 15.05 4.06
N LEU A 329 -21.35 13.90 4.42
CA LEU A 329 -22.79 13.75 4.69
C LEU A 329 -23.21 14.58 5.91
N ALA A 330 -22.45 14.53 7.00
CA ALA A 330 -22.70 15.34 8.19
C ALA A 330 -22.67 16.83 7.88
N TYR A 331 -21.69 17.27 7.08
CA TYR A 331 -21.61 18.66 6.60
C TYR A 331 -22.88 19.08 5.83
N GLN A 332 -23.35 18.25 4.89
CA GLN A 332 -24.56 18.53 4.12
C GLN A 332 -25.81 18.67 5.03
N VAL A 333 -25.93 17.80 6.03
CA VAL A 333 -27.04 17.87 7.01
C VAL A 333 -26.97 19.17 7.82
N GLN A 334 -25.78 19.56 8.27
CA GLN A 334 -25.61 20.80 9.02
C GLN A 334 -25.91 22.05 8.15
N GLN A 335 -25.48 22.04 6.91
CA GLN A 335 -25.74 23.14 5.99
C GLN A 335 -27.23 23.31 5.72
N ARG A 336 -27.96 22.22 5.43
CA ARG A 336 -29.41 22.28 5.25
C ARG A 336 -30.13 22.84 6.48
N ARG A 337 -29.74 22.37 7.69
CA ARG A 337 -30.32 22.91 8.94
C ARG A 337 -30.05 24.41 9.12
N ALA A 338 -28.88 24.87 8.76
CA ALA A 338 -28.55 26.31 8.82
C ALA A 338 -29.38 27.13 7.83
N GLU A 339 -29.58 26.61 6.62
CA GLU A 339 -30.43 27.23 5.60
C GLU A 339 -31.90 27.29 6.06
N ASP A 340 -32.45 26.18 6.57
CA ASP A 340 -33.81 26.12 7.11
C ASP A 340 -34.01 27.10 8.25
N LEU A 341 -33.06 27.23 9.18
CA LEU A 341 -33.11 28.20 10.27
C LEU A 341 -33.07 29.65 9.77
N ALA A 342 -32.23 29.93 8.78
CA ALA A 342 -32.14 31.27 8.18
C ALA A 342 -33.44 31.63 7.45
N ASP A 343 -34.09 30.69 6.78
CA ASP A 343 -35.37 30.90 6.13
C ASP A 343 -36.48 31.15 7.15
N LEU A 344 -36.54 30.39 8.25
CA LEU A 344 -37.45 30.60 9.33
C LEU A 344 -37.31 31.97 9.99
N ASP A 345 -36.06 32.42 10.23
CA ASP A 345 -35.76 33.73 10.80
C ASP A 345 -36.20 34.87 9.86
N ARG A 346 -35.94 34.73 8.54
CA ARG A 346 -36.45 35.66 7.55
C ARG A 346 -37.97 35.75 7.53
N ALA A 347 -38.66 34.60 7.53
CA ALA A 347 -40.08 34.54 7.56
C ALA A 347 -40.66 35.21 8.83
N LYS A 348 -40.06 34.93 9.99
CA LYS A 348 -40.39 35.53 11.30
C LYS A 348 -40.26 37.07 11.26
N THR A 349 -39.12 37.57 10.74
CA THR A 349 -38.87 39.01 10.64
C THR A 349 -39.86 39.70 9.73
N THR A 350 -40.19 39.10 8.57
CA THR A 350 -41.20 39.63 7.65
C THR A 350 -42.57 39.65 8.26
N PHE A 351 -42.96 38.57 8.98
CA PHE A 351 -44.24 38.50 9.72
C PHE A 351 -44.37 39.60 10.75
N PHE A 352 -43.39 39.81 11.62
CA PHE A 352 -43.41 40.87 12.62
C PHE A 352 -43.41 42.30 12.02
N SER A 353 -42.69 42.49 10.91
CA SER A 353 -42.73 43.75 10.19
C SER A 353 -44.12 44.06 9.65
N ASN A 354 -44.79 43.10 9.01
CA ASN A 354 -46.12 43.24 8.46
C ASN A 354 -47.16 43.51 9.57
N ILE A 355 -47.11 42.72 10.66
CA ILE A 355 -48.01 42.97 11.83
C ILE A 355 -47.79 44.37 12.42
N SER A 356 -46.52 44.82 12.58
CA SER A 356 -46.22 46.15 13.10
C SER A 356 -46.79 47.26 12.23
N HIS A 357 -46.78 47.09 10.90
CA HIS A 357 -47.38 48.05 9.98
C HIS A 357 -48.94 47.98 10.06
N GLU A 358 -49.52 46.78 10.08
CA GLU A 358 -50.99 46.62 10.16
C GLU A 358 -51.57 47.10 11.50
N VAL A 359 -50.86 46.96 12.60
CA VAL A 359 -51.26 47.46 13.92
C VAL A 359 -51.04 48.97 14.05
N ARG A 360 -49.97 49.52 13.48
CA ARG A 360 -49.64 50.96 13.55
C ARG A 360 -50.71 51.82 12.85
N THR A 361 -51.25 51.37 11.72
CA THR A 361 -52.23 52.10 10.94
C THR A 361 -53.52 52.35 11.70
N PRO A 362 -54.24 51.35 12.28
CA PRO A 362 -55.45 51.61 13.11
C PRO A 362 -55.11 52.38 14.39
N LEU A 363 -53.97 52.09 15.01
CA LEU A 363 -53.56 52.83 16.22
C LEU A 363 -53.37 54.33 15.93
N THR A 364 -52.74 54.70 14.81
CA THR A 364 -52.57 56.09 14.37
C THR A 364 -53.91 56.74 14.06
N LEU A 365 -54.89 56.00 13.46
CA LEU A 365 -56.20 56.46 13.18
C LEU A 365 -57.05 56.69 14.47
N ILE A 366 -56.78 56.01 15.55
CA ILE A 366 -57.43 56.18 16.86
C ILE A 366 -56.72 57.32 17.65
N MET A 367 -55.41 57.29 17.68
CA MET A 367 -54.64 58.26 18.47
C MET A 367 -54.77 59.69 17.96
N GLY A 368 -54.81 59.91 16.63
CA GLY A 368 -54.95 61.23 16.03
C GLY A 368 -56.21 61.97 16.49
N PRO A 369 -57.42 61.42 16.36
CA PRO A 369 -58.64 62.04 16.87
C PRO A 369 -58.67 62.19 18.42
N LEU A 370 -58.06 61.25 19.18
CA LEU A 370 -57.96 61.36 20.64
C LEU A 370 -57.04 62.50 21.08
N GLU A 371 -55.96 62.75 20.38
CA GLU A 371 -55.04 63.85 20.65
C GLU A 371 -55.65 65.19 20.28
N GLU A 372 -56.42 65.24 19.17
CA GLU A 372 -57.20 66.41 18.80
C GLU A 372 -58.32 66.74 19.80
N LEU A 373 -59.03 65.71 20.32
CA LEU A 373 -59.99 65.88 21.40
C LEU A 373 -59.30 66.36 22.69
N ARG A 374 -58.15 65.86 23.05
CA ARG A 374 -57.40 66.27 24.24
C ARG A 374 -56.94 67.75 24.16
N THR A 375 -56.57 68.22 22.97
CA THR A 375 -56.17 69.65 22.76
C THR A 375 -57.38 70.61 22.68
N ARG A 376 -58.60 70.09 22.38
CA ARG A 376 -59.82 70.92 22.30
C ARG A 376 -60.59 70.93 23.58
N LEU A 377 -60.33 70.03 24.54
CA LEU A 377 -60.92 70.07 25.88
C LEU A 377 -60.24 71.17 26.71
N PRO A 378 -60.90 72.21 27.14
CA PRO A 378 -60.31 73.19 28.04
C PRO A 378 -59.88 72.49 29.36
N ASP A 379 -58.74 72.93 29.89
CA ASP A 379 -58.28 72.48 31.22
C ASP A 379 -59.42 72.69 32.20
N THR A 380 -60.18 71.60 32.48
CA THR A 380 -61.19 71.59 33.54
C THR A 380 -60.44 71.49 34.84
N ASP A 381 -60.63 72.50 35.62
CA ASP A 381 -60.14 72.74 36.97
C ASP A 381 -60.07 71.44 37.79
N GLU A 382 -59.00 71.30 38.57
CA GLU A 382 -58.69 70.21 39.51
C GLU A 382 -59.85 69.97 40.57
N ALA A 383 -60.79 70.89 40.61
CA ALA A 383 -61.95 70.73 41.46
C ALA A 383 -63.01 69.69 40.97
N THR A 384 -63.09 69.34 39.68
CA THR A 384 -64.06 68.37 39.10
C THR A 384 -63.51 66.96 39.07
N ARG A 385 -62.26 66.74 39.45
CA ARG A 385 -61.64 65.41 39.52
C ARG A 385 -61.92 64.63 40.80
N GLN A 386 -62.57 65.26 41.80
CA GLN A 386 -62.91 64.64 43.10
C GLN A 386 -64.37 64.12 43.22
N GLU A 387 -65.21 64.30 42.22
CA GLU A 387 -66.59 63.81 42.21
C GLU A 387 -66.96 62.77 41.19
N LEU A 388 -65.98 62.10 40.54
CA LEU A 388 -66.19 60.91 39.75
C LEU A 388 -65.27 59.77 40.25
#